data_002f8811fa2f66e38786d747b47057b2
#
_entry.id   002f8811fa2f66e38786d747b47057b2
#
_cell.length_a   1.000
_cell.length_b   1.000
_cell.length_c   1.000
_cell.angle_alpha   90.00
_cell.angle_beta   90.00
_cell.angle_gamma   90.00
#
_symmetry.space_group_name_H-M   'P 1'
#
loop_
_entity.id
_entity.type
_entity.pdbx_description
1 polymer ?
#
loop_
_entity_poly.entity_id
_entity_poly.type
_entity_poly.pdbx_seq_one_letter_code
_entity_poly.pdbx_strand_id
1 'polypeptide(L)'
;MELWFSDYHTEKVKVSVKVQKQLFGLQTEFQRIDVFDSDEFGRFLSSDGSIVFSEKDEFVYDEMIVHVPMAVHPHVKKVLVIGGGDGGVARELGYYDEIEQIDVVEPDRVFVEVCKEFFPDNACGLSDERVTVYYEDGLKFLRMKHDEYDPVSYTHLMLPTT
;
A
#
# COMPACT_ATOMS: atom_id res chain seq x y z
N MET A 1 17.27 26.52 6.86
CA MET A 1 17.83 25.15 6.80
C MET A 1 16.97 24.39 5.81
N GLU A 2 17.57 23.72 4.82
CA GLU A 2 16.83 22.88 3.89
C GLU A 2 16.79 21.46 4.44
N LEU A 3 15.62 20.83 4.40
CA LEU A 3 15.42 19.45 4.81
C LEU A 3 15.27 18.58 3.57
N TRP A 4 16.02 17.47 3.51
CA TRP A 4 16.01 16.51 2.41
C TRP A 4 15.78 15.11 2.95
N PHE A 5 14.78 14.41 2.42
CA PHE A 5 14.65 12.97 2.57
C PHE A 5 15.49 12.29 1.49
N SER A 6 16.20 11.21 1.83
CA SER A 6 16.99 10.45 0.86
C SER A 6 16.63 8.97 0.94
N ASP A 7 16.14 8.45 -0.18
CA ASP A 7 15.89 7.04 -0.42
C ASP A 7 17.13 6.41 -1.08
N TYR A 8 17.73 5.42 -0.44
CA TYR A 8 18.95 4.76 -0.87
C TYR A 8 18.64 3.44 -1.57
N HIS A 9 18.66 3.42 -2.89
CA HIS A 9 18.49 2.19 -3.67
C HIS A 9 19.72 1.27 -3.56
N THR A 10 20.91 1.85 -3.45
CA THR A 10 22.18 1.14 -3.23
C THR A 10 23.10 2.04 -2.43
N GLU A 11 24.26 1.53 -1.97
CA GLU A 11 25.29 2.36 -1.33
C GLU A 11 25.79 3.53 -2.21
N LYS A 12 25.58 3.47 -3.52
CA LYS A 12 26.09 4.46 -4.50
C LYS A 12 24.99 5.22 -5.24
N VAL A 13 23.73 4.84 -5.06
CA VAL A 13 22.59 5.44 -5.77
C VAL A 13 21.49 5.79 -4.77
N LYS A 14 21.11 7.06 -4.76
CA LYS A 14 19.98 7.55 -3.98
C LYS A 14 19.13 8.52 -4.76
N VAL A 15 17.87 8.60 -4.44
CA VAL A 15 16.97 9.70 -4.81
C VAL A 15 16.76 10.57 -3.59
N SER A 16 16.80 11.90 -3.78
CA SER A 16 16.56 12.83 -2.67
C SER A 16 15.42 13.77 -3.03
N VAL A 17 14.47 13.89 -2.11
CA VAL A 17 13.31 14.78 -2.20
C VAL A 17 13.46 15.88 -1.17
N LYS A 18 13.32 17.14 -1.60
CA LYS A 18 13.25 18.28 -0.68
C LYS A 18 11.91 18.25 0.03
N VAL A 19 11.93 18.25 1.36
CA VAL A 19 10.73 18.18 2.18
C VAL A 19 10.54 19.46 2.99
N GLN A 20 9.28 19.82 3.20
CA GLN A 20 8.90 20.96 4.04
C GLN A 20 9.03 20.60 5.53
N LYS A 21 8.47 19.43 5.87
CA LYS A 21 8.47 18.92 7.24
C LYS A 21 8.18 17.42 7.27
N GLN A 22 8.56 16.79 8.36
CA GLN A 22 8.09 15.47 8.73
C GLN A 22 6.78 15.62 9.50
N LEU A 23 5.73 14.92 9.04
CA LEU A 23 4.40 14.95 9.65
C LEU A 23 4.23 13.88 10.71
N PHE A 24 4.84 12.71 10.47
CA PHE A 24 4.75 11.54 11.33
C PHE A 24 6.05 10.75 11.30
N GLY A 25 6.36 10.01 12.36
CA GLY A 25 7.48 9.09 12.41
C GLY A 25 7.37 8.14 13.60
N LEU A 26 7.29 6.83 13.33
CA LEU A 26 7.19 5.79 14.35
C LEU A 26 7.88 4.50 13.88
N GLN A 27 8.63 3.85 14.78
CA GLN A 27 9.09 2.49 14.61
C GLN A 27 8.03 1.54 15.18
N THR A 28 7.41 0.74 14.33
CA THR A 28 6.54 -0.37 14.75
C THR A 28 7.35 -1.64 14.98
N GLU A 29 6.70 -2.73 15.30
CA GLU A 29 7.36 -4.05 15.34
C GLU A 29 7.67 -4.62 13.95
N PHE A 30 7.07 -4.04 12.87
CA PHE A 30 7.22 -4.51 11.50
C PHE A 30 8.16 -3.63 10.69
N GLN A 31 8.07 -2.29 10.84
CA GLN A 31 8.77 -1.33 9.98
C GLN A 31 8.90 0.04 10.63
N ARG A 32 9.78 0.87 10.10
CA ARG A 32 9.82 2.29 10.38
C ARG A 32 8.91 3.03 9.41
N ILE A 33 7.90 3.73 9.92
CA ILE A 33 6.97 4.52 9.12
C ILE A 33 7.29 6.00 9.32
N ASP A 34 7.52 6.73 8.23
CA ASP A 34 7.66 8.18 8.24
C ASP A 34 6.77 8.79 7.16
N VAL A 35 6.09 9.91 7.49
CA VAL A 35 5.29 10.71 6.56
C VAL A 35 5.89 12.09 6.45
N PHE A 36 6.09 12.53 5.22
CA PHE A 36 6.68 13.83 4.90
C PHE A 36 5.72 14.64 4.02
N ASP A 37 5.87 15.96 4.11
CA ASP A 37 5.21 16.93 3.24
C ASP A 37 6.25 17.54 2.29
N SER A 38 5.95 17.56 0.99
CA SER A 38 6.82 18.11 -0.03
C SER A 38 6.04 18.95 -1.06
N ASP A 39 6.70 19.96 -1.65
CA ASP A 39 6.09 20.78 -2.70
C ASP A 39 5.92 20.01 -4.02
N GLU A 40 6.80 19.05 -4.29
CA GLU A 40 6.85 18.35 -5.59
C GLU A 40 5.89 17.17 -5.65
N PHE A 41 5.76 16.39 -4.56
CA PHE A 41 5.02 15.15 -4.51
C PHE A 41 3.78 15.18 -3.61
N GLY A 42 3.50 16.34 -2.97
CA GLY A 42 2.53 16.39 -1.88
C GLY A 42 3.04 15.62 -0.67
N ARG A 43 2.15 14.97 0.05
CA ARG A 43 2.55 14.03 1.11
C ARG A 43 3.08 12.75 0.49
N PHE A 44 4.09 12.18 1.12
CA PHE A 44 4.56 10.84 0.78
C PHE A 44 4.88 10.04 2.04
N LEU A 45 4.74 8.73 1.93
CA LEU A 45 5.04 7.79 2.98
C LEU A 45 6.33 7.03 2.64
N SER A 46 7.19 6.87 3.63
CA SER A 46 8.32 5.96 3.54
C SER A 46 8.22 4.85 4.57
N SER A 47 8.63 3.65 4.16
CA SER A 47 8.82 2.47 5.01
C SER A 47 10.29 2.10 5.03
N ASP A 48 10.88 1.98 6.21
CA ASP A 48 12.30 1.64 6.41
C ASP A 48 13.27 2.49 5.58
N GLY A 49 12.90 3.78 5.34
CA GLY A 49 13.71 4.73 4.59
C GLY A 49 13.53 4.67 3.06
N SER A 50 12.66 3.82 2.53
CA SER A 50 12.29 3.79 1.11
C SER A 50 10.91 4.40 0.89
N ILE A 51 10.76 5.24 -0.15
CA ILE A 51 9.47 5.82 -0.52
C ILE A 51 8.55 4.70 -1.01
N VAL A 52 7.37 4.60 -0.41
CA VAL A 52 6.36 3.61 -0.78
C VAL A 52 5.42 4.19 -1.83
N PHE A 53 4.86 5.36 -1.57
CA PHE A 53 3.99 6.10 -2.48
C PHE A 53 3.93 7.59 -2.12
N SER A 54 3.42 8.41 -3.04
CA SER A 54 3.12 9.82 -2.84
C SER A 54 1.72 10.18 -3.35
N GLU A 55 1.12 11.25 -2.85
CA GLU A 55 -0.18 11.76 -3.33
C GLU A 55 -0.17 12.06 -4.84
N LYS A 56 0.99 12.37 -5.40
CA LYS A 56 1.13 12.75 -6.81
C LYS A 56 1.06 11.58 -7.78
N ASP A 57 1.56 10.41 -7.40
CA ASP A 57 1.81 9.32 -8.35
C ASP A 57 1.34 7.93 -7.90
N GLU A 58 0.70 7.82 -6.72
CA GLU A 58 0.20 6.53 -6.19
C GLU A 58 -0.72 5.81 -7.18
N PHE A 59 -1.60 6.59 -7.85
CA PHE A 59 -2.57 6.05 -8.79
C PHE A 59 -1.94 5.26 -9.94
N VAL A 60 -0.73 5.61 -10.36
CA VAL A 60 -0.03 4.91 -11.44
C VAL A 60 0.20 3.45 -11.10
N TYR A 61 0.62 3.19 -9.87
CA TYR A 61 0.84 1.83 -9.39
C TYR A 61 -0.49 1.11 -9.16
N ASP A 62 -1.43 1.73 -8.46
CA ASP A 62 -2.70 1.14 -8.06
C ASP A 62 -3.58 0.79 -9.27
N GLU A 63 -3.68 1.69 -10.25
CA GLU A 63 -4.39 1.42 -11.50
C GLU A 63 -3.75 0.26 -12.28
N MET A 64 -2.43 0.24 -12.41
CA MET A 64 -1.73 -0.78 -13.18
C MET A 64 -1.85 -2.17 -12.56
N ILE A 65 -1.75 -2.28 -11.23
CA ILE A 65 -1.83 -3.58 -10.56
C ILE A 65 -3.26 -4.14 -10.55
N VAL A 66 -4.28 -3.29 -10.66
CA VAL A 66 -5.69 -3.69 -10.69
C VAL A 66 -6.20 -3.86 -12.10
N HIS A 67 -6.16 -2.81 -12.92
CA HIS A 67 -6.88 -2.80 -14.19
C HIS A 67 -6.27 -3.74 -15.24
N VAL A 68 -4.96 -3.98 -15.20
CA VAL A 68 -4.32 -4.91 -16.14
C VAL A 68 -4.78 -6.36 -15.90
N PRO A 69 -4.74 -6.92 -14.68
CA PRO A 69 -5.31 -8.25 -14.42
C PRO A 69 -6.81 -8.32 -14.69
N MET A 70 -7.57 -7.30 -14.28
CA MET A 70 -9.03 -7.27 -14.50
C MET A 70 -9.42 -7.27 -15.97
N ALA A 71 -8.60 -6.67 -16.84
CA ALA A 71 -8.84 -6.69 -18.29
C ALA A 71 -8.70 -8.09 -18.92
N VAL A 72 -7.94 -8.99 -18.31
CA VAL A 72 -7.71 -10.37 -18.81
C VAL A 72 -8.53 -11.42 -18.06
N HIS A 73 -9.08 -11.08 -16.89
CA HIS A 73 -9.91 -11.96 -16.06
C HIS A 73 -11.29 -11.31 -15.82
N PRO A 74 -12.23 -11.40 -16.77
CA PRO A 74 -13.47 -10.61 -16.73
C PRO A 74 -14.54 -11.10 -15.73
N HIS A 75 -14.31 -12.14 -14.95
CA HIS A 75 -15.29 -12.72 -14.03
C HIS A 75 -14.73 -12.90 -12.62
N VAL A 76 -13.96 -11.93 -12.17
CA VAL A 76 -13.38 -11.91 -10.83
C VAL A 76 -14.43 -11.55 -9.80
N LYS A 77 -14.61 -12.38 -8.77
CA LYS A 77 -15.56 -12.17 -7.68
C LYS A 77 -14.91 -11.98 -6.32
N LYS A 78 -13.80 -12.66 -6.09
CA LYS A 78 -13.08 -12.63 -4.80
C LYS A 78 -11.62 -12.31 -5.02
N VAL A 79 -11.15 -11.23 -4.44
CA VAL A 79 -9.77 -10.76 -4.57
C VAL A 79 -9.07 -10.81 -3.22
N LEU A 80 -7.85 -11.29 -3.22
CA LEU A 80 -6.93 -11.18 -2.09
C LEU A 80 -5.84 -10.17 -2.41
N VAL A 81 -5.69 -9.18 -1.54
CA VAL A 81 -4.63 -8.16 -1.61
C VAL A 81 -3.69 -8.37 -0.42
N ILE A 82 -2.42 -8.60 -0.69
CA ILE A 82 -1.40 -8.77 0.35
C ILE A 82 -0.52 -7.53 0.40
N GLY A 83 -0.46 -6.85 1.55
CA GLY A 83 0.31 -5.62 1.74
C GLY A 83 -0.39 -4.36 1.21
N GLY A 84 -1.72 -4.33 1.11
CA GLY A 84 -2.51 -3.20 0.62
C GLY A 84 -3.09 -2.32 1.72
N GLY A 85 -2.36 -2.14 2.82
CA GLY A 85 -2.81 -1.38 3.98
C GLY A 85 -2.98 0.12 3.74
N ASP A 86 -2.47 0.66 2.63
CA ASP A 86 -2.68 2.03 2.18
C ASP A 86 -4.09 2.25 1.60
N GLY A 87 -4.71 1.20 1.03
CA GLY A 87 -6.08 1.21 0.53
C GLY A 87 -6.23 1.56 -0.95
N GLY A 88 -5.18 1.97 -1.66
CA GLY A 88 -5.26 2.37 -3.04
C GLY A 88 -5.71 1.24 -3.97
N VAL A 89 -5.14 0.06 -3.83
CA VAL A 89 -5.57 -1.14 -4.57
C VAL A 89 -7.04 -1.49 -4.29
N ALA A 90 -7.47 -1.39 -3.04
CA ALA A 90 -8.87 -1.64 -2.68
C ALA A 90 -9.82 -0.60 -3.30
N ARG A 91 -9.39 0.68 -3.39
CA ARG A 91 -10.11 1.75 -4.08
C ARG A 91 -10.31 1.41 -5.55
N GLU A 92 -9.26 1.00 -6.26
CA GLU A 92 -9.34 0.67 -7.69
C GLU A 92 -10.19 -0.59 -7.94
N LEU A 93 -10.11 -1.60 -7.07
CA LEU A 93 -10.99 -2.78 -7.11
C LEU A 93 -12.46 -2.40 -6.91
N GLY A 94 -12.72 -1.36 -6.12
CA GLY A 94 -14.05 -0.83 -5.84
C GLY A 94 -14.83 -0.39 -7.08
N TYR A 95 -14.16 -0.05 -8.19
CA TYR A 95 -14.81 0.31 -9.46
C TYR A 95 -15.44 -0.87 -10.22
N TYR A 96 -15.20 -2.11 -9.77
CA TYR A 96 -15.74 -3.31 -10.43
C TYR A 96 -16.92 -3.86 -9.64
N ASP A 97 -18.13 -3.65 -10.16
CA ASP A 97 -19.39 -4.07 -9.51
C ASP A 97 -19.52 -5.58 -9.34
N GLU A 98 -18.85 -6.38 -10.20
CA GLU A 98 -18.87 -7.83 -10.14
C GLU A 98 -18.04 -8.44 -9.00
N ILE A 99 -17.15 -7.67 -8.38
CA ILE A 99 -16.38 -8.11 -7.21
C ILE A 99 -17.30 -8.14 -6.00
N GLU A 100 -17.39 -9.31 -5.38
CA GLU A 100 -18.24 -9.58 -4.22
C GLU A 100 -17.48 -9.47 -2.89
N GLN A 101 -16.14 -9.73 -2.92
CA GLN A 101 -15.30 -9.76 -1.72
C GLN A 101 -13.86 -9.31 -2.04
N ILE A 102 -13.33 -8.46 -1.20
CA ILE A 102 -11.94 -7.99 -1.24
C ILE A 102 -11.34 -8.20 0.16
N ASP A 103 -10.42 -9.14 0.29
CA ASP A 103 -9.69 -9.37 1.53
C ASP A 103 -8.31 -8.71 1.44
N VAL A 104 -8.05 -7.75 2.33
CA VAL A 104 -6.77 -7.04 2.45
C VAL A 104 -6.02 -7.59 3.65
N VAL A 105 -4.81 -8.08 3.45
CA VAL A 105 -3.97 -8.64 4.52
C VAL A 105 -2.75 -7.76 4.73
N GLU A 106 -2.73 -7.06 5.86
CA GLU A 106 -1.65 -6.14 6.25
C GLU A 106 -1.26 -6.40 7.71
N PRO A 107 -0.05 -6.86 7.99
CA PRO A 107 0.34 -7.18 9.36
C PRO A 107 0.44 -5.95 10.26
N ASP A 108 0.79 -4.79 9.70
CA ASP A 108 1.01 -3.58 10.47
C ASP A 108 -0.25 -2.71 10.58
N ARG A 109 -0.98 -2.90 11.67
CA ARG A 109 -2.18 -2.09 11.94
C ARG A 109 -1.87 -0.59 12.02
N VAL A 110 -0.69 -0.22 12.53
CA VAL A 110 -0.30 1.20 12.62
C VAL A 110 -0.13 1.80 11.24
N PHE A 111 0.42 1.04 10.28
CA PHE A 111 0.51 1.47 8.87
C PHE A 111 -0.87 1.85 8.31
N VAL A 112 -1.86 1.00 8.50
CA VAL A 112 -3.24 1.25 8.04
C VAL A 112 -3.82 2.52 8.68
N GLU A 113 -3.66 2.71 9.98
CA GLU A 113 -4.18 3.91 10.68
C GLU A 113 -3.46 5.18 10.22
N VAL A 114 -2.15 5.12 9.98
CA VAL A 114 -1.37 6.24 9.41
C VAL A 114 -1.86 6.59 8.01
N CYS A 115 -2.14 5.59 7.17
CA CYS A 115 -2.69 5.84 5.84
C CYS A 115 -4.08 6.48 5.90
N LYS A 116 -4.95 6.03 6.79
CA LYS A 116 -6.27 6.67 7.01
C LYS A 116 -6.18 8.11 7.48
N GLU A 117 -5.19 8.43 8.32
CA GLU A 117 -5.01 9.78 8.86
C GLU A 117 -4.39 10.74 7.84
N PHE A 118 -3.34 10.32 7.15
CA PHE A 118 -2.54 11.21 6.30
C PHE A 118 -2.86 11.10 4.81
N PHE A 119 -3.46 9.99 4.35
CA PHE A 119 -3.79 9.69 2.95
C PHE A 119 -5.23 9.20 2.80
N PRO A 120 -6.23 10.00 3.24
CA PRO A 120 -7.63 9.56 3.25
C PRO A 120 -8.18 9.23 1.87
N ASP A 121 -7.67 9.87 0.80
CA ASP A 121 -8.11 9.62 -0.59
C ASP A 121 -7.68 8.22 -1.09
N ASN A 122 -6.54 7.70 -0.60
CA ASN A 122 -6.14 6.32 -0.83
C ASN A 122 -6.90 5.36 0.06
N ALA A 123 -6.88 5.65 1.36
CA ALA A 123 -7.42 4.77 2.39
C ALA A 123 -8.96 4.65 2.35
N CYS A 124 -9.66 5.49 1.57
CA CYS A 124 -11.10 5.38 1.38
C CYS A 124 -11.52 4.00 0.85
N GLY A 125 -10.68 3.35 0.04
CA GLY A 125 -10.93 2.00 -0.44
C GLY A 125 -11.13 0.96 0.65
N LEU A 126 -10.49 1.14 1.81
CA LEU A 126 -10.64 0.24 2.96
C LEU A 126 -12.00 0.36 3.66
N SER A 127 -12.82 1.35 3.30
CA SER A 127 -14.15 1.58 3.86
C SER A 127 -15.29 1.01 2.99
N ASP A 128 -14.97 0.40 1.84
CA ASP A 128 -15.96 -0.30 0.99
C ASP A 128 -16.54 -1.49 1.77
N GLU A 129 -17.86 -1.70 1.70
CA GLU A 129 -18.54 -2.78 2.41
C GLU A 129 -18.09 -4.19 2.02
N ARG A 130 -17.49 -4.33 0.85
CA ARG A 130 -16.91 -5.58 0.33
C ARG A 130 -15.53 -5.87 0.86
N VAL A 131 -14.87 -4.88 1.51
CA VAL A 131 -13.49 -4.98 1.99
C VAL A 131 -13.44 -5.47 3.43
N THR A 132 -12.59 -6.48 3.66
CA THR A 132 -12.23 -6.93 5.01
C THR A 132 -10.72 -6.84 5.19
N VAL A 133 -10.27 -6.12 6.22
CA VAL A 133 -8.84 -5.99 6.54
C VAL A 133 -8.45 -6.98 7.63
N TYR A 134 -7.46 -7.83 7.32
CA TYR A 134 -6.87 -8.81 8.24
C TYR A 134 -5.48 -8.35 8.66
N TYR A 135 -5.25 -8.27 9.96
CA TYR A 135 -3.94 -7.90 10.52
C TYR A 135 -3.11 -9.16 10.81
N GLU A 136 -2.63 -9.79 9.73
CA GLU A 136 -1.93 -11.06 9.75
C GLU A 136 -0.75 -11.08 8.76
N ASP A 137 0.13 -12.06 8.91
CA ASP A 137 1.18 -12.34 7.91
C ASP A 137 0.55 -12.88 6.62
N GLY A 138 0.82 -12.20 5.49
CA GLY A 138 0.21 -12.50 4.20
C GLY A 138 0.54 -13.91 3.68
N LEU A 139 1.76 -14.41 3.89
CA LEU A 139 2.14 -15.75 3.46
C LEU A 139 1.46 -16.83 4.30
N LYS A 140 1.32 -16.57 5.60
CA LYS A 140 0.58 -17.46 6.51
C LYS A 140 -0.89 -17.48 6.13
N PHE A 141 -1.49 -16.33 5.88
CA PHE A 141 -2.88 -16.20 5.46
C PHE A 141 -3.13 -16.95 4.14
N LEU A 142 -2.29 -16.75 3.14
CA LEU A 142 -2.39 -17.42 1.85
C LEU A 142 -2.32 -18.96 1.97
N ARG A 143 -1.44 -19.48 2.84
CA ARG A 143 -1.33 -20.92 3.08
C ARG A 143 -2.57 -21.54 3.71
N MET A 144 -3.35 -20.77 4.47
CA MET A 144 -4.59 -21.25 5.11
C MET A 144 -5.80 -21.16 4.19
N LYS A 145 -5.74 -20.31 3.16
CA LYS A 145 -6.85 -19.94 2.28
C LYS A 145 -6.66 -20.45 0.83
N HIS A 146 -6.26 -21.72 0.68
CA HIS A 146 -6.08 -22.33 -0.64
C HIS A 146 -7.38 -22.32 -1.45
N ASP A 147 -7.27 -21.93 -2.73
CA ASP A 147 -8.34 -22.02 -3.75
C ASP A 147 -9.64 -21.22 -3.42
N GLU A 148 -9.56 -20.21 -2.55
CA GLU A 148 -10.72 -19.38 -2.18
C GLU A 148 -10.85 -18.09 -3.02
N TYR A 149 -9.77 -17.68 -3.75
CA TYR A 149 -9.70 -16.42 -4.48
C TYR A 149 -9.44 -16.62 -5.97
N ASP A 150 -10.02 -15.74 -6.79
CA ASP A 150 -9.80 -15.73 -8.23
C ASP A 150 -8.41 -15.21 -8.58
N PRO A 151 -8.08 -13.93 -8.45
CA PRO A 151 -6.72 -13.40 -8.47
C PRO A 151 -6.18 -13.12 -7.08
N VAL A 152 -4.86 -13.18 -6.94
CA VAL A 152 -4.12 -12.71 -5.78
C VAL A 152 -3.21 -11.59 -6.23
N SER A 153 -3.35 -10.42 -5.61
CA SER A 153 -2.48 -9.27 -5.85
C SER A 153 -1.50 -9.09 -4.69
N TYR A 154 -0.23 -8.86 -5.01
CA TYR A 154 0.81 -8.54 -4.04
C TYR A 154 1.21 -7.08 -4.23
N THR A 155 0.90 -6.21 -3.28
CA THR A 155 1.26 -4.80 -3.37
C THR A 155 2.66 -4.52 -2.85
N HIS A 156 3.09 -5.17 -1.76
CA HIS A 156 4.47 -5.08 -1.26
C HIS A 156 4.85 -6.34 -0.51
N LEU A 157 5.63 -7.21 -1.12
CA LEU A 157 6.28 -8.30 -0.43
C LEU A 157 7.70 -7.87 -0.06
N MET A 158 7.89 -7.32 1.12
CA MET A 158 9.21 -7.22 1.72
C MET A 158 9.59 -8.62 2.22
N LEU A 159 10.28 -9.38 1.39
CA LEU A 159 10.97 -10.56 1.86
C LEU A 159 12.13 -10.09 2.74
N PRO A 160 12.28 -10.60 3.97
CA PRO A 160 13.46 -10.31 4.75
C PRO A 160 14.67 -10.79 3.95
N THR A 161 15.54 -9.87 3.57
CA THR A 161 16.85 -10.19 3.02
C THR A 161 17.67 -10.76 4.16
N THR A 162 17.84 -12.09 4.16
CA THR A 162 18.78 -12.79 5.04
C THR A 162 20.21 -12.42 4.71
#